data_805f3565309c4301c665e3d8a790b95d
#
_entry.id   805f3565309c4301c665e3d8a790b95d
#
_cell.length_a   1.000
_cell.length_b   1.000
_cell.length_c   1.000
_cell.angle_alpha   90.00
_cell.angle_beta   90.00
_cell.angle_gamma   90.00
#
_symmetry.space_group_name_H-M   'P 1'
#
loop_
_entity.id
_entity.type
_entity.pdbx_description
1 polymer ?
#
loop_
_entity_poly.entity_id
_entity_poly.type
_entity_poly.pdbx_seq_one_letter_code
_entity_poly.pdbx_strand_id
1 'polypeptide(L)'
;MISTNPFLTLAETVPPFLMQSFVILMGLLILVGTVMDIIHKKNVKYFFNNAKKAKLSATKTLSTGERISVISKTIASDIATTSELGAGKRRVAHVMGMYGTILFWVGSVVMIFFYTSPGSTTPTIWPMIWHIGAALTVLGGSWFWFFLRVDVYSEAQPWFRVIKADLFVLALIASSLFGLIWSYLQSLNLVGRYDDLSLIHISEPTRRTP
;
A
#
# COMPACT_ATOMS: atom_id res chain seq x y z
N MET A 1 17.12 -0.20 -10.95
CA MET A 1 16.19 0.23 -9.93
C MET A 1 14.82 -0.44 -10.12
N ILE A 2 14.02 -0.11 -11.13
CA ILE A 2 12.62 -0.58 -11.27
C ILE A 2 12.47 -2.11 -11.40
N SER A 3 13.48 -2.81 -11.88
CA SER A 3 13.49 -4.26 -12.09
C SER A 3 14.15 -5.07 -10.97
N THR A 4 14.70 -4.40 -9.97
CA THR A 4 15.42 -5.06 -8.86
C THR A 4 14.55 -5.16 -7.62
N ASN A 5 14.61 -6.32 -6.93
CA ASN A 5 13.88 -6.56 -5.69
C ASN A 5 14.61 -5.90 -4.50
N PRO A 6 14.06 -4.83 -3.91
CA PRO A 6 14.72 -4.14 -2.81
C PRO A 6 14.78 -4.98 -1.51
N PHE A 7 13.90 -5.96 -1.37
CA PHE A 7 13.87 -6.82 -0.19
C PHE A 7 14.93 -7.93 -0.24
N LEU A 8 15.42 -8.29 -1.43
CA LEU A 8 16.50 -9.28 -1.54
C LEU A 8 17.79 -8.74 -0.93
N THR A 9 18.17 -7.50 -1.25
CA THR A 9 19.32 -6.83 -0.64
C THR A 9 19.11 -6.60 0.87
N LEU A 10 17.89 -6.25 1.27
CA LEU A 10 17.56 -6.10 2.69
C LEU A 10 17.67 -7.43 3.45
N ALA A 11 17.41 -8.56 2.81
CA ALA A 11 17.49 -9.90 3.41
C ALA A 11 18.93 -10.31 3.79
N GLU A 12 19.95 -9.64 3.27
CA GLU A 12 21.34 -9.84 3.66
C GLU A 12 21.61 -9.30 5.08
N THR A 13 20.89 -8.26 5.49
CA THR A 13 21.04 -7.61 6.80
C THR A 13 19.92 -7.98 7.77
N VAL A 14 18.68 -8.06 7.27
CA VAL A 14 17.49 -8.37 8.06
C VAL A 14 16.99 -9.76 7.71
N PRO A 15 16.98 -10.72 8.66
CA PRO A 15 16.49 -12.07 8.40
C PRO A 15 15.09 -12.07 7.76
N PRO A 16 14.84 -12.85 6.70
CA PRO A 16 13.55 -12.91 6.00
C PRO A 16 12.36 -13.15 6.92
N PHE A 17 12.54 -14.00 7.94
CA PHE A 17 11.53 -14.27 8.95
C PHE A 17 11.05 -13.02 9.69
N LEU A 18 11.92 -12.05 9.99
CA LEU A 18 11.52 -10.79 10.64
C LEU A 18 10.69 -9.93 9.72
N MET A 19 11.04 -9.84 8.43
CA MET A 19 10.25 -9.12 7.43
C MET A 19 8.86 -9.75 7.26
N GLN A 20 8.80 -11.09 7.17
CA GLN A 20 7.54 -11.84 7.07
C GLN A 20 6.67 -11.65 8.31
N SER A 21 7.26 -11.75 9.51
CA SER A 21 6.56 -11.53 10.78
C SER A 21 5.99 -10.11 10.87
N PHE A 22 6.74 -9.11 10.42
CA PHE A 22 6.29 -7.73 10.38
C PHE A 22 5.08 -7.57 9.46
N VAL A 23 5.10 -8.15 8.25
CA VAL A 23 3.98 -8.09 7.30
C VAL A 23 2.73 -8.78 7.88
N ILE A 24 2.90 -9.95 8.52
CA ILE A 24 1.79 -10.65 9.18
C ILE A 24 1.21 -9.81 10.30
N LEU A 25 2.06 -9.25 11.17
CA LEU A 25 1.62 -8.38 12.27
C LEU A 25 0.86 -7.16 11.76
N MET A 26 1.36 -6.49 10.73
CA MET A 26 0.67 -5.37 10.10
C MET A 26 -0.70 -5.76 9.54
N GLY A 27 -0.79 -6.90 8.85
CA GLY A 27 -2.06 -7.43 8.35
C GLY A 27 -3.06 -7.72 9.47
N LEU A 28 -2.61 -8.35 10.55
CA LEU A 28 -3.42 -8.62 11.74
C LEU A 28 -3.90 -7.32 12.42
N LEU A 29 -3.04 -6.32 12.57
CA LEU A 29 -3.42 -5.03 13.16
C LEU A 29 -4.47 -4.30 12.32
N ILE A 30 -4.35 -4.33 11.00
CA ILE A 30 -5.35 -3.75 10.09
C ILE A 30 -6.69 -4.48 10.25
N LEU A 31 -6.67 -5.81 10.26
CA LEU A 31 -7.88 -6.62 10.40
C LEU A 31 -8.56 -6.36 11.76
N VAL A 32 -7.80 -6.43 12.85
CA VAL A 32 -8.33 -6.17 14.20
C VAL A 32 -8.85 -4.74 14.30
N GLY A 33 -8.12 -3.74 13.81
CA GLY A 33 -8.56 -2.34 13.81
C GLY A 33 -9.85 -2.14 13.03
N THR A 34 -9.97 -2.77 11.86
CA THR A 34 -11.19 -2.73 11.04
C THR A 34 -12.37 -3.36 11.76
N VAL A 35 -12.20 -4.54 12.36
CA VAL A 35 -13.25 -5.23 13.11
C VAL A 35 -13.69 -4.39 14.32
N MET A 36 -12.73 -3.85 15.06
CA MET A 36 -13.04 -2.98 16.20
C MET A 36 -13.81 -1.71 15.77
N ASP A 37 -13.42 -1.08 14.66
CA ASP A 37 -14.12 0.10 14.14
C ASP A 37 -15.56 -0.24 13.72
N ILE A 38 -15.77 -1.36 13.04
CA ILE A 38 -17.10 -1.87 12.66
C ILE A 38 -17.99 -2.10 13.89
N ILE A 39 -17.45 -2.72 14.94
CA ILE A 39 -18.18 -3.01 16.17
C ILE A 39 -18.51 -1.71 16.93
N HIS A 40 -17.51 -0.83 17.08
CA HIS A 40 -17.65 0.40 17.84
C HIS A 40 -18.65 1.37 17.20
N LYS A 41 -18.56 1.59 15.90
CA LYS A 41 -19.47 2.50 15.17
C LYS A 41 -20.87 1.94 14.95
N LYS A 42 -21.12 0.67 15.29
CA LYS A 42 -22.41 0.00 15.06
C LYS A 42 -22.92 0.08 13.60
N ASN A 43 -22.03 0.35 12.64
CA ASN A 43 -22.36 0.54 11.23
C ASN A 43 -23.06 -0.66 10.64
N VAL A 44 -22.63 -1.88 11.00
CA VAL A 44 -23.24 -3.14 10.55
C VAL A 44 -24.70 -3.23 11.03
N LYS A 45 -24.96 -2.91 12.30
CA LYS A 45 -26.34 -2.94 12.81
C LYS A 45 -27.23 -1.92 12.10
N TYR A 46 -26.71 -0.73 11.83
CA TYR A 46 -27.43 0.30 11.10
C TYR A 46 -27.70 -0.15 9.66
N PHE A 47 -26.71 -0.71 8.97
CA PHE A 47 -26.85 -1.25 7.61
C PHE A 47 -27.94 -2.33 7.54
N PHE A 48 -27.90 -3.35 8.41
CA PHE A 48 -28.89 -4.42 8.39
C PHE A 48 -30.29 -3.93 8.77
N ASN A 49 -30.41 -2.99 9.68
CA ASN A 49 -31.72 -2.39 10.01
C ASN A 49 -32.31 -1.61 8.83
N ASN A 50 -31.49 -0.85 8.11
CA ASN A 50 -31.93 -0.13 6.92
C ASN A 50 -32.25 -1.08 5.77
N ALA A 51 -31.45 -2.12 5.56
CA ALA A 51 -31.75 -3.16 4.58
C ALA A 51 -33.07 -3.88 4.88
N LYS A 52 -33.36 -4.16 6.17
CA LYS A 52 -34.63 -4.73 6.58
C LYS A 52 -35.80 -3.78 6.34
N LYS A 53 -35.67 -2.50 6.67
CA LYS A 53 -36.69 -1.48 6.38
C LYS A 53 -36.93 -1.34 4.88
N ALA A 54 -35.88 -1.24 4.09
CA ALA A 54 -35.97 -1.16 2.62
C ALA A 54 -36.66 -2.39 2.03
N LYS A 55 -36.39 -3.60 2.55
CA LYS A 55 -37.08 -4.81 2.12
C LYS A 55 -38.58 -4.82 2.45
N LEU A 56 -38.98 -4.25 3.57
CA LEU A 56 -40.38 -4.14 3.99
C LEU A 56 -41.17 -3.11 3.18
N SER A 57 -40.48 -2.03 2.73
CA SER A 57 -41.09 -0.98 1.91
C SER A 57 -40.92 -1.21 0.39
N ALA A 58 -40.29 -2.32 -0.01
CA ALA A 58 -40.05 -2.62 -1.42
C ALA A 58 -41.35 -2.99 -2.13
N THR A 59 -41.72 -2.27 -3.17
CA THR A 59 -42.85 -2.53 -4.04
C THR A 59 -42.56 -3.59 -5.11
N LYS A 60 -41.28 -3.86 -5.39
CA LYS A 60 -40.80 -4.83 -6.37
C LYS A 60 -39.78 -5.78 -5.73
N THR A 61 -39.97 -7.09 -5.93
CA THR A 61 -38.99 -8.11 -5.58
C THR A 61 -38.10 -8.41 -6.80
N LEU A 62 -36.79 -8.23 -6.65
CA LEU A 62 -35.83 -8.56 -7.70
C LEU A 62 -35.61 -10.07 -7.76
N SER A 63 -35.53 -10.62 -8.96
CA SER A 63 -35.11 -12.01 -9.18
C SER A 63 -33.63 -12.18 -8.78
N THR A 64 -33.20 -13.43 -8.60
CA THR A 64 -31.80 -13.73 -8.25
C THR A 64 -30.82 -13.20 -9.31
N GLY A 65 -31.17 -13.34 -10.60
CA GLY A 65 -30.34 -12.82 -11.70
C GLY A 65 -30.22 -11.29 -11.69
N GLU A 66 -31.32 -10.58 -11.47
CA GLU A 66 -31.33 -9.11 -11.34
C GLU A 66 -30.47 -8.66 -10.13
N ARG A 67 -30.55 -9.37 -9.00
CA ARG A 67 -29.72 -9.08 -7.82
C ARG A 67 -28.23 -9.22 -8.12
N ILE A 68 -27.82 -10.34 -8.75
CA ILE A 68 -26.43 -10.56 -9.14
C ILE A 68 -25.96 -9.47 -10.10
N SER A 69 -26.78 -9.11 -11.10
CA SER A 69 -26.46 -8.07 -12.05
C SER A 69 -26.25 -6.70 -11.36
N VAL A 70 -27.15 -6.31 -10.45
CA VAL A 70 -27.01 -5.06 -9.68
C VAL A 70 -25.77 -5.09 -8.81
N ILE A 71 -25.52 -6.16 -8.07
CA ILE A 71 -24.33 -6.30 -7.22
C ILE A 71 -23.05 -6.21 -8.06
N SER A 72 -22.98 -6.95 -9.18
CA SER A 72 -21.82 -6.93 -10.08
C SER A 72 -21.57 -5.54 -10.65
N LYS A 73 -22.64 -4.85 -11.07
CA LYS A 73 -22.55 -3.48 -11.58
C LYS A 73 -22.07 -2.51 -10.49
N THR A 74 -22.62 -2.60 -9.28
CA THR A 74 -22.19 -1.77 -8.14
C THR A 74 -20.73 -2.02 -7.78
N ILE A 75 -20.29 -3.27 -7.72
CA ILE A 75 -18.88 -3.60 -7.47
C ILE A 75 -17.99 -3.02 -8.58
N ALA A 76 -18.35 -3.19 -9.83
CA ALA A 76 -17.55 -2.72 -10.95
C ALA A 76 -17.53 -1.19 -11.06
N SER A 77 -18.69 -0.52 -10.89
CA SER A 77 -18.76 0.94 -11.02
C SER A 77 -18.34 1.66 -9.73
N ASP A 78 -18.91 1.30 -8.59
CA ASP A 78 -18.82 2.13 -7.40
C ASP A 78 -17.62 1.75 -6.53
N ILE A 79 -17.25 0.47 -6.46
CA ILE A 79 -16.07 0.03 -5.71
C ILE A 79 -14.82 0.11 -6.59
N ALA A 80 -14.79 -0.55 -7.76
CA ALA A 80 -13.57 -0.62 -8.56
C ALA A 80 -13.21 0.74 -9.23
N THR A 81 -14.20 1.49 -9.70
CA THR A 81 -13.93 2.80 -10.34
C THR A 81 -14.27 3.99 -9.47
N THR A 82 -14.79 3.78 -8.24
CA THR A 82 -15.19 4.83 -7.30
C THR A 82 -16.08 5.91 -7.93
N SER A 83 -17.08 5.47 -8.73
CA SER A 83 -17.94 6.36 -9.52
C SER A 83 -18.77 7.31 -8.65
N GLU A 84 -19.04 6.94 -7.39
CA GLU A 84 -19.74 7.77 -6.41
C GLU A 84 -19.01 9.11 -6.11
N LEU A 85 -17.68 9.17 -6.30
CA LEU A 85 -16.91 10.40 -6.13
C LEU A 85 -17.09 11.40 -7.30
N GLY A 86 -17.92 11.06 -8.27
CA GLY A 86 -18.13 11.87 -9.47
C GLY A 86 -16.91 11.86 -10.42
N ALA A 87 -17.07 12.49 -11.59
CA ALA A 87 -15.98 12.65 -12.54
C ALA A 87 -15.14 13.89 -12.19
N GLY A 88 -14.10 13.73 -11.41
CA GLY A 88 -13.29 14.87 -10.99
C GLY A 88 -11.96 14.52 -10.34
N LYS A 89 -11.23 15.55 -9.93
CA LYS A 89 -9.90 15.44 -9.31
C LYS A 89 -9.89 14.53 -8.07
N ARG A 90 -10.98 14.52 -7.30
CA ARG A 90 -11.13 13.63 -6.12
C ARG A 90 -11.08 12.17 -6.50
N ARG A 91 -11.82 11.79 -7.55
CA ARG A 91 -11.83 10.41 -8.04
C ARG A 91 -10.47 9.96 -8.52
N VAL A 92 -9.77 10.80 -9.29
CA VAL A 92 -8.44 10.48 -9.79
C VAL A 92 -7.47 10.26 -8.63
N ALA A 93 -7.39 11.19 -7.68
CA ALA A 93 -6.52 11.05 -6.52
C ALA A 93 -6.82 9.80 -5.69
N HIS A 94 -8.12 9.49 -5.48
CA HIS A 94 -8.55 8.32 -4.74
C HIS A 94 -8.19 7.02 -5.47
N VAL A 95 -8.48 6.92 -6.77
CA VAL A 95 -8.14 5.75 -7.60
C VAL A 95 -6.63 5.52 -7.62
N MET A 96 -5.83 6.58 -7.81
CA MET A 96 -4.37 6.48 -7.76
C MET A 96 -3.88 5.99 -6.40
N GLY A 97 -4.38 6.56 -5.30
CA GLY A 97 -4.01 6.16 -3.95
C GLY A 97 -4.41 4.72 -3.63
N MET A 98 -5.65 4.35 -3.95
CA MET A 98 -6.20 3.01 -3.70
C MET A 98 -5.45 1.93 -4.47
N TYR A 99 -5.39 2.02 -5.79
CA TYR A 99 -4.69 1.04 -6.60
C TYR A 99 -3.18 1.07 -6.38
N GLY A 100 -2.61 2.26 -6.17
CA GLY A 100 -1.22 2.41 -5.79
C GLY A 100 -0.88 1.61 -4.53
N THR A 101 -1.66 1.79 -3.47
CA THR A 101 -1.48 1.06 -2.20
C THR A 101 -1.66 -0.45 -2.36
N ILE A 102 -2.66 -0.90 -3.12
CA ILE A 102 -2.88 -2.32 -3.39
C ILE A 102 -1.68 -2.93 -4.12
N LEU A 103 -1.21 -2.29 -5.19
CA LEU A 103 -0.06 -2.77 -5.97
C LEU A 103 1.23 -2.77 -5.13
N PHE A 104 1.47 -1.72 -4.35
CA PHE A 104 2.59 -1.62 -3.44
C PHE A 104 2.57 -2.75 -2.38
N TRP A 105 1.42 -3.02 -1.79
CA TRP A 105 1.23 -4.08 -0.80
C TRP A 105 1.39 -5.47 -1.41
N VAL A 106 0.72 -5.75 -2.52
CA VAL A 106 0.82 -7.05 -3.20
C VAL A 106 2.26 -7.33 -3.64
N GLY A 107 2.94 -6.33 -4.23
CA GLY A 107 4.34 -6.44 -4.58
C GLY A 107 5.23 -6.73 -3.38
N SER A 108 5.02 -6.03 -2.25
CA SER A 108 5.75 -6.26 -1.00
C SER A 108 5.54 -7.69 -0.47
N VAL A 109 4.29 -8.13 -0.36
CA VAL A 109 3.95 -9.47 0.14
C VAL A 109 4.61 -10.54 -0.73
N VAL A 110 4.43 -10.47 -2.05
CA VAL A 110 5.00 -11.47 -2.95
C VAL A 110 6.53 -11.50 -2.88
N MET A 111 7.18 -10.34 -2.90
CA MET A 111 8.64 -10.30 -2.86
C MET A 111 9.20 -10.78 -1.51
N ILE A 112 8.58 -10.43 -0.38
CA ILE A 112 9.03 -10.82 0.96
C ILE A 112 8.80 -12.31 1.23
N PHE A 113 7.69 -12.88 0.77
CA PHE A 113 7.37 -14.28 1.09
C PHE A 113 8.01 -15.29 0.13
N PHE A 114 8.20 -14.91 -1.14
CA PHE A 114 8.62 -15.87 -2.16
C PHE A 114 10.02 -15.61 -2.73
N TYR A 115 10.58 -14.39 -2.58
CA TYR A 115 11.81 -13.99 -3.28
C TYR A 115 12.87 -13.33 -2.38
N THR A 116 12.94 -13.71 -1.10
CA THR A 116 13.98 -13.24 -0.16
C THR A 116 15.01 -14.31 0.18
N SER A 117 14.86 -15.53 -0.35
CA SER A 117 15.85 -16.61 -0.12
C SER A 117 17.13 -16.34 -0.92
N PRO A 118 18.33 -16.65 -0.34
CA PRO A 118 19.59 -16.51 -1.06
C PRO A 118 19.56 -17.26 -2.41
N GLY A 119 19.97 -16.58 -3.48
CA GLY A 119 19.98 -17.16 -4.83
C GLY A 119 18.62 -17.15 -5.55
N SER A 120 17.55 -16.64 -4.94
CA SER A 120 16.28 -16.53 -5.63
C SER A 120 16.32 -15.45 -6.73
N THR A 121 15.80 -15.80 -7.91
CA THR A 121 15.63 -14.84 -9.00
C THR A 121 14.22 -14.29 -8.98
N THR A 122 14.07 -12.98 -8.75
CA THR A 122 12.74 -12.32 -8.72
C THR A 122 12.32 -11.98 -10.15
N PRO A 123 11.16 -12.46 -10.65
CA PRO A 123 10.61 -11.99 -11.91
C PRO A 123 10.43 -10.47 -11.90
N THR A 124 10.86 -9.79 -12.94
CA THR A 124 10.89 -8.32 -13.07
C THR A 124 9.52 -7.66 -12.85
N ILE A 125 8.45 -8.40 -13.11
CA ILE A 125 7.07 -7.88 -12.94
C ILE A 125 6.77 -7.44 -11.51
N TRP A 126 7.27 -8.16 -10.48
CA TRP A 126 6.97 -7.85 -9.08
C TRP A 126 7.63 -6.55 -8.60
N PRO A 127 8.93 -6.34 -8.82
CA PRO A 127 9.53 -5.04 -8.54
C PRO A 127 8.89 -3.89 -9.32
N MET A 128 8.53 -4.10 -10.59
CA MET A 128 7.83 -3.08 -11.38
C MET A 128 6.48 -2.70 -10.77
N ILE A 129 5.63 -3.68 -10.44
CA ILE A 129 4.34 -3.47 -9.79
C ILE A 129 4.53 -2.70 -8.48
N TRP A 130 5.52 -3.08 -7.70
CA TRP A 130 5.83 -2.45 -6.42
C TRP A 130 6.22 -0.97 -6.58
N HIS A 131 7.13 -0.65 -7.50
CA HIS A 131 7.57 0.73 -7.76
C HIS A 131 6.46 1.60 -8.33
N ILE A 132 5.67 1.07 -9.28
CA ILE A 132 4.51 1.77 -9.85
C ILE A 132 3.49 2.01 -8.73
N GLY A 133 3.21 1.01 -7.91
CA GLY A 133 2.30 1.12 -6.77
C GLY A 133 2.73 2.18 -5.78
N ALA A 134 4.01 2.19 -5.39
CA ALA A 134 4.58 3.20 -4.50
C ALA A 134 4.46 4.61 -5.09
N ALA A 135 4.82 4.79 -6.37
CA ALA A 135 4.72 6.08 -7.05
C ALA A 135 3.27 6.60 -7.12
N LEU A 136 2.32 5.74 -7.46
CA LEU A 136 0.89 6.08 -7.49
C LEU A 136 0.37 6.46 -6.09
N THR A 137 0.80 5.75 -5.05
CA THR A 137 0.44 6.07 -3.65
C THR A 137 0.97 7.43 -3.24
N VAL A 138 2.23 7.72 -3.54
CA VAL A 138 2.83 9.04 -3.23
C VAL A 138 2.11 10.14 -3.99
N LEU A 139 1.90 10.00 -5.29
CA LEU A 139 1.25 11.02 -6.11
C LEU A 139 -0.22 11.23 -5.72
N GLY A 140 -1.00 10.16 -5.63
CA GLY A 140 -2.42 10.23 -5.26
C GLY A 140 -2.64 10.71 -3.84
N GLY A 141 -1.87 10.19 -2.89
CA GLY A 141 -1.92 10.59 -1.48
C GLY A 141 -1.49 12.04 -1.26
N SER A 142 -0.41 12.48 -1.89
CA SER A 142 0.04 13.88 -1.82
C SER A 142 -0.96 14.83 -2.45
N TRP A 143 -1.54 14.46 -3.59
CA TRP A 143 -2.60 15.26 -4.18
C TRP A 143 -3.81 15.40 -3.26
N PHE A 144 -4.24 14.29 -2.66
CA PHE A 144 -5.32 14.33 -1.66
C PHE A 144 -4.92 15.23 -0.48
N TRP A 145 -3.75 15.05 0.08
CA TRP A 145 -3.28 15.77 1.27
C TRP A 145 -3.23 17.29 1.06
N PHE A 146 -2.60 17.73 0.00
CA PHE A 146 -2.34 19.15 -0.22
C PHE A 146 -3.52 19.92 -0.79
N PHE A 147 -4.41 19.25 -1.56
CA PHE A 147 -5.41 19.96 -2.37
C PHE A 147 -6.85 19.53 -2.14
N LEU A 148 -7.10 18.29 -1.73
CA LEU A 148 -8.44 17.71 -1.75
C LEU A 148 -8.98 17.36 -0.36
N ARG A 149 -8.14 17.41 0.66
CA ARG A 149 -8.56 17.17 2.05
C ARG A 149 -9.67 18.15 2.43
N VAL A 150 -10.70 17.66 3.13
CA VAL A 150 -11.89 18.46 3.47
C VAL A 150 -11.52 19.76 4.17
N ASP A 151 -10.63 19.68 5.17
CA ASP A 151 -10.21 20.85 5.96
C ASP A 151 -9.51 21.92 5.11
N VAL A 152 -8.70 21.49 4.13
CA VAL A 152 -7.98 22.41 3.23
C VAL A 152 -8.91 22.99 2.19
N TYR A 153 -9.77 22.15 1.62
CA TYR A 153 -10.65 22.54 0.51
C TYR A 153 -11.86 23.34 0.93
N SER A 154 -12.59 22.93 1.98
CA SER A 154 -13.87 23.55 2.37
C SER A 154 -13.76 24.45 3.59
N GLU A 155 -12.82 24.24 4.48
CA GLU A 155 -12.65 25.04 5.70
C GLU A 155 -11.50 26.04 5.61
N ALA A 156 -10.77 26.05 4.48
CA ALA A 156 -9.60 26.89 4.23
C ALA A 156 -8.51 26.77 5.34
N GLN A 157 -8.41 25.58 5.96
CA GLN A 157 -7.38 25.32 6.97
C GLN A 157 -6.03 25.07 6.30
N PRO A 158 -4.93 25.41 6.97
CA PRO A 158 -3.61 25.18 6.42
C PRO A 158 -3.32 23.67 6.25
N TRP A 159 -2.64 23.31 5.17
CA TRP A 159 -2.32 21.92 4.83
C TRP A 159 -1.49 21.19 5.91
N PHE A 160 -0.74 21.91 6.73
CA PHE A 160 0.08 21.35 7.81
C PHE A 160 -0.70 21.07 9.11
N ARG A 161 -1.99 21.40 9.19
CA ARG A 161 -2.84 21.01 10.31
C ARG A 161 -3.11 19.51 10.25
N VAL A 162 -2.54 18.75 11.19
CA VAL A 162 -2.67 17.29 11.25
C VAL A 162 -3.69 16.91 12.34
N ILE A 163 -4.67 16.10 11.96
CA ILE A 163 -5.61 15.46 12.88
C ILE A 163 -5.37 13.93 12.92
N LYS A 164 -5.89 13.24 13.94
CA LYS A 164 -5.66 11.79 14.10
C LYS A 164 -6.08 10.96 12.89
N ALA A 165 -7.13 11.36 12.18
CA ALA A 165 -7.61 10.68 10.98
C ALA A 165 -6.61 10.75 9.81
N ASP A 166 -5.76 11.77 9.78
CA ASP A 166 -4.79 12.00 8.71
C ASP A 166 -3.58 11.08 8.81
N LEU A 167 -3.29 10.55 10.02
CA LEU A 167 -2.09 9.75 10.27
C LEU A 167 -2.00 8.53 9.36
N PHE A 168 -3.14 7.95 9.01
CA PHE A 168 -3.17 6.81 8.09
C PHE A 168 -2.67 7.18 6.69
N VAL A 169 -3.20 8.26 6.12
CA VAL A 169 -2.79 8.72 4.78
C VAL A 169 -1.34 9.17 4.78
N LEU A 170 -0.91 9.91 5.80
CA LEU A 170 0.48 10.34 5.95
C LEU A 170 1.44 9.16 6.10
N ALA A 171 1.07 8.13 6.86
CA ALA A 171 1.86 6.92 7.00
C ALA A 171 2.00 6.16 5.67
N LEU A 172 0.93 6.08 4.86
CA LEU A 172 0.98 5.48 3.53
C LEU A 172 1.91 6.25 2.58
N ILE A 173 1.79 7.58 2.55
CA ILE A 173 2.67 8.43 1.73
C ILE A 173 4.13 8.26 2.18
N ALA A 174 4.38 8.35 3.48
CA ALA A 174 5.72 8.23 4.04
C ALA A 174 6.35 6.86 3.74
N SER A 175 5.63 5.76 4.01
CA SER A 175 6.14 4.41 3.76
C SER A 175 6.46 4.16 2.29
N SER A 176 5.60 4.62 1.38
CA SER A 176 5.82 4.49 -0.07
C SER A 176 6.99 5.35 -0.54
N LEU A 177 7.10 6.58 -0.04
CA LEU A 177 8.20 7.48 -0.36
C LEU A 177 9.54 6.94 0.14
N PHE A 178 9.61 6.49 1.40
CA PHE A 178 10.81 5.87 1.95
C PHE A 178 11.20 4.59 1.20
N GLY A 179 10.22 3.78 0.80
CA GLY A 179 10.47 2.60 -0.03
C GLY A 179 11.13 2.95 -1.37
N LEU A 180 10.63 3.98 -2.06
CA LEU A 180 11.22 4.46 -3.32
C LEU A 180 12.63 5.01 -3.12
N ILE A 181 12.83 5.84 -2.09
CA ILE A 181 14.14 6.40 -1.75
C ILE A 181 15.13 5.27 -1.44
N TRP A 182 14.71 4.30 -0.62
CA TRP A 182 15.53 3.15 -0.27
C TRP A 182 15.95 2.34 -1.51
N SER A 183 14.99 2.00 -2.37
CA SER A 183 15.29 1.29 -3.62
C SER A 183 16.22 2.09 -4.55
N TYR A 184 16.07 3.40 -4.59
CA TYR A 184 16.96 4.28 -5.35
C TYR A 184 18.38 4.27 -4.79
N LEU A 185 18.54 4.41 -3.48
CA LEU A 185 19.87 4.38 -2.82
C LEU A 185 20.57 3.03 -3.04
N GLN A 186 19.83 1.91 -2.98
CA GLN A 186 20.38 0.60 -3.32
C GLN A 186 20.87 0.55 -4.77
N SER A 187 20.15 1.14 -5.72
CA SER A 187 20.53 1.15 -7.14
C SER A 187 21.78 1.98 -7.42
N LEU A 188 22.13 2.90 -6.54
CA LEU A 188 23.37 3.69 -6.62
C LEU A 188 24.59 2.95 -6.02
N ASN A 189 24.44 1.71 -5.58
CA ASN A 189 25.47 0.93 -4.86
C ASN A 189 26.05 1.64 -3.62
N LEU A 190 25.33 2.63 -3.07
CA LEU A 190 25.79 3.35 -1.88
C LEU A 190 25.71 2.48 -0.62
N VAL A 191 24.83 1.46 -0.63
CA VAL A 191 24.67 0.53 0.51
C VAL A 191 25.73 -0.57 0.50
N GLY A 192 26.19 -1.03 -0.69
CA GLY A 192 27.20 -2.08 -0.81
C GLY A 192 28.66 -1.58 -0.72
N ARG A 193 28.90 -0.26 -0.80
CA ARG A 193 30.25 0.29 -0.86
C ARG A 193 31.03 0.16 0.45
N TYR A 194 30.34 0.01 1.58
CA TYR A 194 31.00 -0.20 2.88
C TYR A 194 31.44 -1.65 3.07
N ASP A 195 30.73 -2.62 2.52
CA ASP A 195 31.07 -4.04 2.63
C ASP A 195 32.24 -4.44 1.71
N ASP A 196 32.30 -3.88 0.49
CA ASP A 196 33.40 -4.10 -0.45
C ASP A 196 34.72 -3.53 0.09
N LEU A 197 34.69 -2.39 0.77
CA LEU A 197 35.89 -1.82 1.40
C LEU A 197 36.40 -2.65 2.59
N SER A 198 35.51 -3.28 3.34
CA SER A 198 35.88 -4.14 4.47
C SER A 198 36.43 -5.50 4.02
N LEU A 199 35.89 -6.08 2.95
CA LEU A 199 36.34 -7.36 2.38
C LEU A 199 37.70 -7.21 1.68
N ILE A 200 37.97 -6.09 1.01
CA ILE A 200 39.27 -5.83 0.37
C ILE A 200 40.39 -5.70 1.42
N HIS A 201 40.09 -5.15 2.60
CA HIS A 201 41.08 -5.03 3.67
C HIS A 201 41.34 -6.34 4.42
N ILE A 202 40.42 -7.31 4.40
CA ILE A 202 40.59 -8.59 5.11
C ILE A 202 41.25 -9.66 4.19
N SER A 203 41.18 -9.50 2.87
CA SER A 203 41.65 -10.51 1.91
C SER A 203 43.04 -10.28 1.32
N GLU A 204 43.80 -9.27 1.74
CA GLU A 204 45.20 -9.16 1.38
C GLU A 204 46.07 -9.89 2.43
N PRO A 205 46.43 -11.17 2.21
CA PRO A 205 47.51 -11.77 2.96
C PRO A 205 48.81 -11.08 2.52
N THR A 206 49.47 -10.43 3.45
CA THR A 206 50.82 -9.92 3.29
C THR A 206 51.70 -11.02 2.68
N ARG A 207 51.85 -11.04 1.38
CA ARG A 207 52.89 -11.80 0.66
C ARG A 207 54.21 -11.11 0.97
N ARG A 208 54.84 -11.53 2.06
CA ARG A 208 56.27 -11.34 2.21
C ARG A 208 56.94 -12.30 1.22
N THR A 209 57.45 -11.75 0.15
CA THR A 209 58.46 -12.44 -0.67
C THR A 209 59.80 -12.39 0.06
N PRO A 210 60.58 -13.48 0.03
CA PRO A 210 61.89 -13.57 0.64
C PRO A 210 62.92 -12.75 -0.07
#